data_5be87d570919cbfe6a493ac75d4fe7ae
#
_entry.id   5be87d570919cbfe6a493ac75d4fe7ae
#
_cell.length_a   1.000
_cell.length_b   1.000
_cell.length_c   1.000
_cell.angle_alpha   90.00
_cell.angle_beta   90.00
_cell.angle_gamma   90.00
#
_symmetry.space_group_name_H-M   'P 1'
#
loop_
_entity.id
_entity.type
_entity.pdbx_description
1 polymer ?
#
loop_
_entity_poly.entity_id
_entity_poly.type
_entity_poly.pdbx_seq_one_letter_code
_entity_poly.pdbx_strand_id
1 'polypeptide(L)'
;MTVESGKSEAVFPGIPMAAFDVSPDGREVVYSAAAGSETGQLWLASLDRSHPARRIGDSSQTRPHFGPRGQILFQAREGNLNYLEQMNPDGSGRSKVLPYPIITLQGVSPGRRWVMAVVPSLEGVGGGPTAIPVDGGTPRAICANYCIPAWSSTGRFLFIPVEEPSLTGSGRSLAIPVGPGEVLPGLPSGGVSPATASSVVRGAEWIARGELVPGKDPAHFAYVHTTVHRNLYRISLP
;
A
#
# COMPACT_ATOMS: atom_id res chain seq x y z
N MET A 1 -14.82 -12.81 -5.35
CA MET A 1 -14.34 -14.03 -6.06
C MET A 1 -14.31 -15.14 -5.06
N THR A 2 -15.15 -16.14 -5.23
CA THR A 2 -15.03 -17.39 -4.44
C THR A 2 -13.90 -18.19 -5.09
N VAL A 3 -12.78 -18.32 -4.40
CA VAL A 3 -11.58 -18.96 -4.91
C VAL A 3 -11.83 -20.42 -5.32
N GLU A 4 -12.76 -21.08 -4.66
CA GLU A 4 -13.14 -22.48 -4.92
C GLU A 4 -13.95 -22.69 -6.20
N SER A 5 -14.73 -21.72 -6.64
CA SER A 5 -15.62 -21.86 -7.81
C SER A 5 -15.09 -21.15 -9.06
N GLY A 6 -14.04 -20.34 -8.96
CA GLY A 6 -13.56 -19.49 -10.04
C GLY A 6 -14.56 -18.41 -10.50
N LYS A 7 -15.74 -18.32 -9.86
CA LYS A 7 -16.76 -17.32 -10.20
C LYS A 7 -16.41 -15.99 -9.53
N SER A 8 -16.45 -14.92 -10.30
CA SER A 8 -16.29 -13.54 -9.81
C SER A 8 -17.57 -12.76 -10.07
N GLU A 9 -17.99 -11.99 -9.09
CA GLU A 9 -19.10 -11.05 -9.22
C GLU A 9 -18.58 -9.63 -8.94
N ALA A 10 -19.00 -8.66 -9.77
CA ALA A 10 -18.70 -7.27 -9.52
C ALA A 10 -19.54 -6.74 -8.36
N VAL A 11 -18.91 -6.40 -7.24
CA VAL A 11 -19.59 -5.87 -6.05
C VAL A 11 -20.18 -4.49 -6.33
N PHE A 12 -19.43 -3.65 -7.06
CA PHE A 12 -19.84 -2.29 -7.45
C PHE A 12 -19.62 -2.10 -8.96
N PRO A 13 -20.52 -2.61 -9.81
CA PRO A 13 -20.38 -2.51 -11.25
C PRO A 13 -20.46 -1.03 -11.70
N GLY A 14 -19.57 -0.64 -12.61
CA GLY A 14 -19.57 0.70 -13.22
C GLY A 14 -18.98 1.82 -12.34
N ILE A 15 -18.48 1.52 -11.15
CA ILE A 15 -17.79 2.52 -10.31
C ILE A 15 -16.29 2.42 -10.55
N PRO A 16 -15.63 3.43 -11.14
CA PRO A 16 -14.19 3.46 -11.31
C PRO A 16 -13.52 3.75 -9.95
N MET A 17 -13.03 2.71 -9.29
CA MET A 17 -12.28 2.83 -8.03
C MET A 17 -10.80 2.97 -8.31
N ALA A 18 -10.17 4.04 -7.81
CA ALA A 18 -8.72 4.24 -7.90
C ALA A 18 -7.96 3.51 -6.79
N ALA A 19 -8.54 3.44 -5.59
CA ALA A 19 -8.02 2.70 -4.44
C ALA A 19 -9.18 2.32 -3.51
N PHE A 20 -9.04 1.23 -2.79
CA PHE A 20 -10.04 0.79 -1.83
C PHE A 20 -9.40 -0.02 -0.69
N ASP A 21 -10.10 -0.13 0.42
CA ASP A 21 -9.81 -1.05 1.52
C ASP A 21 -11.11 -1.61 2.10
N VAL A 22 -11.05 -2.83 2.60
CA VAL A 22 -12.19 -3.52 3.23
C VAL A 22 -12.05 -3.45 4.75
N SER A 23 -13.15 -3.20 5.43
CA SER A 23 -13.19 -3.19 6.90
C SER A 23 -12.73 -4.53 7.49
N PRO A 24 -12.14 -4.56 8.70
CA PRO A 24 -11.66 -5.80 9.31
C PRO A 24 -12.72 -6.89 9.49
N ASP A 25 -13.99 -6.50 9.64
CA ASP A 25 -15.12 -7.41 9.76
C ASP A 25 -15.71 -7.86 8.40
N GLY A 26 -15.14 -7.34 7.28
CA GLY A 26 -15.56 -7.68 5.93
C GLY A 26 -16.95 -7.14 5.54
N ARG A 27 -17.48 -6.14 6.23
CA ARG A 27 -18.82 -5.61 5.99
C ARG A 27 -18.85 -4.35 5.15
N GLU A 28 -17.84 -3.53 5.23
CA GLU A 28 -17.76 -2.24 4.57
C GLU A 28 -16.54 -2.15 3.65
N VAL A 29 -16.65 -1.32 2.65
CA VAL A 29 -15.53 -0.89 1.79
C VAL A 29 -15.45 0.63 1.80
N VAL A 30 -14.25 1.14 2.04
CA VAL A 30 -13.91 2.54 1.81
C VAL A 30 -13.13 2.62 0.49
N TYR A 31 -13.50 3.57 -0.36
CA TYR A 31 -12.83 3.71 -1.66
C TYR A 31 -12.71 5.16 -2.09
N SER A 32 -11.71 5.42 -2.94
CA SER A 32 -11.61 6.66 -3.68
C SER A 32 -12.14 6.44 -5.10
N ALA A 33 -13.15 7.22 -5.49
CA ALA A 33 -13.67 7.18 -6.84
C ALA A 33 -12.80 8.05 -7.77
N ALA A 34 -12.50 7.54 -8.97
CA ALA A 34 -11.89 8.34 -10.03
C ALA A 34 -12.99 9.14 -10.72
N ALA A 35 -13.17 10.40 -10.35
CA ALA A 35 -14.12 11.30 -10.99
C ALA A 35 -13.37 12.25 -11.94
N GLY A 36 -13.26 11.88 -13.22
CA GLY A 36 -12.68 12.74 -14.26
C GLY A 36 -11.22 13.14 -13.99
N SER A 37 -10.89 14.40 -14.21
CA SER A 37 -9.55 14.98 -13.95
C SER A 37 -9.33 15.38 -12.48
N GLU A 38 -10.33 15.25 -11.62
CA GLU A 38 -10.24 15.63 -10.23
C GLU A 38 -9.83 14.45 -9.33
N THR A 39 -8.87 14.69 -8.47
CA THR A 39 -8.36 13.79 -7.47
C THR A 39 -9.46 13.33 -6.51
N GLY A 40 -9.65 12.05 -6.45
CA GLY A 40 -10.60 11.20 -5.75
C GLY A 40 -11.40 11.78 -4.58
N GLN A 41 -12.67 11.40 -4.58
CA GLN A 41 -13.56 11.57 -3.44
C GLN A 41 -13.63 10.28 -2.65
N LEU A 42 -13.68 10.35 -1.32
CA LEU A 42 -13.84 9.18 -0.48
C LEU A 42 -15.31 8.83 -0.26
N TRP A 43 -15.57 7.55 -0.44
CA TRP A 43 -16.87 6.93 -0.29
C TRP A 43 -16.79 5.73 0.66
N LEU A 44 -17.88 5.51 1.39
CA LEU A 44 -18.07 4.33 2.21
C LEU A 44 -19.33 3.60 1.74
N ALA A 45 -19.25 2.28 1.59
CA ALA A 45 -20.37 1.45 1.15
C ALA A 45 -20.39 0.11 1.89
N SER A 46 -21.58 -0.47 2.06
CA SER A 46 -21.70 -1.84 2.57
C SER A 46 -21.46 -2.85 1.45
N LEU A 47 -20.72 -3.92 1.75
CA LEU A 47 -20.39 -4.97 0.78
C LEU A 47 -21.62 -5.85 0.44
N ASP A 48 -22.54 -6.01 1.36
CA ASP A 48 -23.84 -6.70 1.17
C ASP A 48 -24.90 -5.84 0.47
N ARG A 49 -24.56 -4.57 0.13
CA ARG A 49 -25.45 -3.57 -0.47
C ARG A 49 -26.70 -3.23 0.37
N SER A 50 -26.66 -3.51 1.68
CA SER A 50 -27.77 -3.20 2.60
C SER A 50 -28.03 -1.68 2.72
N HIS A 51 -27.01 -0.86 2.47
CA HIS A 51 -27.09 0.59 2.48
C HIS A 51 -26.43 1.18 1.22
N PRO A 52 -26.96 2.27 0.69
CA PRO A 52 -26.33 2.97 -0.45
C PRO A 52 -24.95 3.51 -0.07
N ALA A 53 -24.06 3.57 -1.05
CA ALA A 53 -22.78 4.24 -0.88
C ALA A 53 -22.97 5.71 -0.52
N ARG A 54 -22.23 6.19 0.46
CA ARG A 54 -22.25 7.59 0.88
C ARG A 54 -20.87 8.23 0.78
N ARG A 55 -20.85 9.49 0.39
CA ARG A 55 -19.63 10.27 0.38
C ARG A 55 -19.26 10.65 1.82
N ILE A 56 -18.00 10.46 2.18
CA ILE A 56 -17.46 10.78 3.51
C ILE A 56 -16.36 11.85 3.47
N GLY A 57 -15.85 12.17 2.28
CA GLY A 57 -14.77 13.11 2.09
C GLY A 57 -14.98 14.09 0.94
N ASP A 58 -14.01 14.97 0.74
CA ASP A 58 -13.98 15.97 -0.33
C ASP A 58 -13.09 15.51 -1.52
N SER A 59 -12.91 16.40 -2.50
CA SER A 59 -12.22 16.11 -3.78
C SER A 59 -10.69 16.08 -3.72
N SER A 60 -10.08 16.13 -2.55
CA SER A 60 -8.61 16.16 -2.40
C SER A 60 -8.07 14.92 -1.68
N GLN A 61 -8.88 13.87 -1.55
CA GLN A 61 -8.60 12.72 -0.68
C GLN A 61 -8.52 11.43 -1.49
N THR A 62 -7.46 10.67 -1.25
CA THR A 62 -7.16 9.42 -1.98
C THR A 62 -6.60 8.36 -1.04
N ARG A 63 -6.47 7.11 -1.54
CA ARG A 63 -5.83 5.99 -0.86
C ARG A 63 -6.38 5.76 0.56
N PRO A 64 -7.70 5.55 0.71
CA PRO A 64 -8.30 5.31 2.00
C PRO A 64 -7.97 3.93 2.54
N HIS A 65 -7.81 3.85 3.88
CA HIS A 65 -7.67 2.61 4.63
C HIS A 65 -8.43 2.71 5.95
N PHE A 66 -8.98 1.61 6.41
CA PHE A 66 -9.49 1.55 7.78
C PHE A 66 -8.34 1.56 8.78
N GLY A 67 -8.44 2.34 9.83
CA GLY A 67 -7.52 2.36 10.96
C GLY A 67 -7.91 1.38 12.08
N PRO A 68 -7.10 1.34 13.16
CA PRO A 68 -7.28 0.34 14.25
C PRO A 68 -8.55 0.53 15.08
N ARG A 69 -9.14 1.72 15.08
CA ARG A 69 -10.37 2.05 15.83
C ARG A 69 -11.57 2.26 14.89
N GLY A 70 -11.48 1.79 13.63
CA GLY A 70 -12.51 1.99 12.62
C GLY A 70 -12.50 3.38 11.96
N GLN A 71 -11.59 4.30 12.36
CA GLN A 71 -11.39 5.56 11.65
C GLN A 71 -10.86 5.27 10.24
N ILE A 72 -11.02 6.22 9.33
CA ILE A 72 -10.49 6.16 7.98
C ILE A 72 -9.18 6.95 7.93
N LEU A 73 -8.10 6.26 7.56
CA LEU A 73 -6.79 6.85 7.25
C LEU A 73 -6.75 7.13 5.75
N PHE A 74 -6.23 8.27 5.34
CA PHE A 74 -6.18 8.61 3.91
C PHE A 74 -5.08 9.61 3.61
N GLN A 75 -4.75 9.70 2.34
CA GLN A 75 -3.89 10.76 1.82
C GLN A 75 -4.75 11.95 1.43
N ALA A 76 -4.46 13.11 2.00
CA ALA A 76 -5.11 14.38 1.68
C ALA A 76 -4.11 15.33 1.01
N ARG A 77 -4.57 16.03 -0.04
CA ARG A 77 -3.75 17.03 -0.73
C ARG A 77 -4.10 18.43 -0.22
N GLU A 78 -3.08 19.16 0.22
CA GLU A 78 -3.14 20.56 0.59
C GLU A 78 -2.14 21.34 -0.28
N GLY A 79 -2.61 22.11 -1.23
CA GLY A 79 -1.76 22.76 -2.23
C GLY A 79 -0.97 21.74 -3.05
N ASN A 80 0.35 21.78 -2.95
CA ASN A 80 1.25 20.84 -3.64
C ASN A 80 1.78 19.72 -2.74
N LEU A 81 1.33 19.63 -1.49
CA LEU A 81 1.79 18.65 -0.52
C LEU A 81 0.68 17.65 -0.20
N ASN A 82 1.07 16.43 0.10
CA ASN A 82 0.17 15.41 0.61
C ASN A 82 0.43 15.18 2.10
N TYR A 83 -0.62 14.91 2.85
CA TYR A 83 -0.57 14.59 4.28
C TYR A 83 -1.26 13.26 4.56
N LEU A 84 -0.78 12.56 5.57
CA LEU A 84 -1.51 11.45 6.16
C LEU A 84 -2.51 12.03 7.16
N GLU A 85 -3.78 11.79 6.90
CA GLU A 85 -4.88 12.25 7.74
C GLU A 85 -5.78 11.09 8.17
N GLN A 86 -6.61 11.36 9.16
CA GLN A 86 -7.66 10.47 9.62
C GLN A 86 -8.98 11.24 9.81
N MET A 87 -10.09 10.51 9.74
CA MET A 87 -11.42 10.97 10.09
C MET A 87 -12.30 9.82 10.57
N ASN A 88 -13.41 10.13 11.22
CA ASN A 88 -14.43 9.12 11.53
C ASN A 88 -15.13 8.65 10.25
N PRO A 89 -15.74 7.45 10.25
CA PRO A 89 -16.49 6.95 9.10
C PRO A 89 -17.62 7.88 8.63
N ASP A 90 -18.17 8.71 9.51
CA ASP A 90 -19.19 9.72 9.17
C ASP A 90 -18.62 10.99 8.52
N GLY A 91 -17.30 11.09 8.37
CA GLY A 91 -16.59 12.26 7.82
C GLY A 91 -16.18 13.29 8.87
N SER A 92 -16.59 13.14 10.12
CA SER A 92 -16.23 14.05 11.22
C SER A 92 -14.83 13.77 11.78
N GLY A 93 -14.33 14.66 12.65
CA GLY A 93 -13.09 14.43 13.41
C GLY A 93 -11.82 14.39 12.55
N ARG A 94 -11.81 15.04 11.39
CA ARG A 94 -10.65 15.12 10.49
C ARG A 94 -9.45 15.74 11.20
N SER A 95 -8.31 15.07 11.12
CA SER A 95 -7.04 15.53 11.71
C SER A 95 -5.84 14.90 11.02
N LYS A 96 -4.70 15.59 11.05
CA LYS A 96 -3.41 15.05 10.59
C LYS A 96 -2.88 13.99 11.56
N VAL A 97 -2.40 12.87 11.03
CA VAL A 97 -1.70 11.83 11.81
C VAL A 97 -0.24 12.21 12.02
N LEU A 98 0.36 12.92 11.04
CA LEU A 98 1.74 13.38 11.06
C LEU A 98 1.81 14.90 10.95
N PRO A 99 2.78 15.55 11.62
CA PRO A 99 2.98 16.99 11.51
C PRO A 99 3.68 17.42 10.20
N TYR A 100 4.18 16.47 9.40
CA TYR A 100 4.92 16.71 8.16
C TYR A 100 4.26 16.00 6.97
N PRO A 101 4.55 16.43 5.73
CA PRO A 101 3.96 15.84 4.55
C PRO A 101 4.51 14.45 4.23
N ILE A 102 3.75 13.70 3.43
CA ILE A 102 4.16 12.45 2.79
C ILE A 102 4.20 12.63 1.26
N ILE A 103 4.92 11.78 0.56
CA ILE A 103 4.85 11.70 -0.90
C ILE A 103 3.64 10.85 -1.28
N THR A 104 3.51 9.67 -0.69
CA THR A 104 2.38 8.77 -0.96
C THR A 104 2.14 7.79 0.20
N LEU A 105 0.87 7.51 0.45
CA LEU A 105 0.43 6.42 1.33
C LEU A 105 0.42 5.12 0.51
N GLN A 106 1.12 4.08 1.00
CA GLN A 106 1.26 2.80 0.29
C GLN A 106 0.34 1.70 0.83
N GLY A 107 0.04 1.72 2.13
CA GLY A 107 -0.81 0.71 2.74
C GLY A 107 -0.82 0.74 4.26
N VAL A 108 -1.49 -0.25 4.85
CA VAL A 108 -1.57 -0.44 6.31
C VAL A 108 -1.17 -1.86 6.70
N SER A 109 -0.67 -2.02 7.92
CA SER A 109 -0.40 -3.35 8.47
C SER A 109 -1.71 -4.14 8.70
N PRO A 110 -1.71 -5.48 8.72
CA PRO A 110 -2.92 -6.26 8.98
C PRO A 110 -3.62 -5.89 10.30
N GLY A 111 -2.88 -5.58 11.35
CA GLY A 111 -3.43 -5.05 12.60
C GLY A 111 -3.80 -3.57 12.58
N ARG A 112 -3.64 -2.90 11.43
CA ARG A 112 -4.01 -1.50 11.14
C ARG A 112 -3.35 -0.44 12.05
N ARG A 113 -2.41 -0.83 12.88
CA ARG A 113 -1.70 0.06 13.81
C ARG A 113 -0.50 0.77 13.19
N TRP A 114 -0.09 0.35 12.01
CA TRP A 114 1.01 0.95 11.27
C TRP A 114 0.57 1.24 9.83
N VAL A 115 1.05 2.36 9.30
CA VAL A 115 0.92 2.69 7.89
C VAL A 115 2.28 2.61 7.22
N MET A 116 2.29 2.28 5.94
CA MET A 116 3.43 2.38 5.06
C MET A 116 3.26 3.61 4.19
N ALA A 117 4.19 4.54 4.25
CA ALA A 117 4.19 5.73 3.43
C ALA A 117 5.59 6.05 2.90
N VAL A 118 5.67 6.70 1.76
CA VAL A 118 6.91 7.33 1.31
C VAL A 118 6.95 8.73 1.90
N VAL A 119 7.97 9.01 2.71
CA VAL A 119 8.19 10.34 3.27
C VAL A 119 9.28 11.08 2.49
N PRO A 120 9.19 12.42 2.33
CA PRO A 120 10.28 13.19 1.76
C PRO A 120 11.49 13.18 2.70
N SER A 121 12.68 13.43 2.16
CA SER A 121 13.86 13.66 3.00
C SER A 121 13.71 15.02 3.70
N LEU A 122 13.49 14.99 5.00
CA LEU A 122 13.36 16.16 5.85
C LEU A 122 14.46 16.11 6.93
N GLU A 123 14.84 17.27 7.44
CA GLU A 123 15.81 17.36 8.54
C GLU A 123 15.28 16.55 9.75
N GLY A 124 16.07 15.60 10.22
CA GLY A 124 15.71 14.69 11.32
C GLY A 124 14.75 13.54 10.95
N VAL A 125 14.25 13.48 9.69
CA VAL A 125 13.41 12.40 9.17
C VAL A 125 14.04 11.87 7.90
N GLY A 126 14.51 10.64 7.89
CA GLY A 126 15.05 10.00 6.68
C GLY A 126 13.98 9.95 5.59
N GLY A 127 14.37 10.14 4.33
CA GLY A 127 13.48 10.03 3.19
C GLY A 127 13.23 8.58 2.78
N GLY A 128 12.13 8.33 2.04
CA GLY A 128 11.81 7.03 1.46
C GLY A 128 10.68 6.25 2.14
N PRO A 129 10.52 4.97 1.79
CA PRO A 129 9.49 4.10 2.35
C PRO A 129 9.68 3.88 3.85
N THR A 130 8.69 4.30 4.61
CA THR A 130 8.74 4.38 6.06
C THR A 130 7.47 3.77 6.66
N ALA A 131 7.62 2.91 7.65
CA ALA A 131 6.52 2.43 8.50
C ALA A 131 6.31 3.41 9.66
N ILE A 132 5.08 3.83 9.84
CA ILE A 132 4.69 4.90 10.77
C ILE A 132 3.59 4.36 11.69
N PRO A 133 3.78 4.38 13.02
CA PRO A 133 2.73 3.97 13.96
C PRO A 133 1.61 5.02 14.00
N VAL A 134 0.35 4.56 13.85
CA VAL A 134 -0.84 5.44 13.79
C VAL A 134 -1.11 6.13 15.12
N ASP A 135 -0.83 5.46 16.23
CA ASP A 135 -1.07 5.96 17.59
C ASP A 135 0.12 6.75 18.17
N GLY A 136 1.05 7.16 17.31
CA GLY A 136 2.29 7.83 17.74
C GLY A 136 3.43 6.85 17.99
N GLY A 137 4.65 7.36 18.02
CA GLY A 137 5.88 6.60 18.18
C GLY A 137 6.91 6.91 17.09
N THR A 138 8.01 6.18 17.06
CA THR A 138 9.12 6.43 16.14
C THR A 138 8.88 5.76 14.78
N PRO A 139 8.82 6.52 13.69
CA PRO A 139 8.82 5.97 12.33
C PRO A 139 10.08 5.15 12.04
N ARG A 140 9.97 4.12 11.20
CA ARG A 140 11.07 3.23 10.86
C ARG A 140 11.24 3.13 9.36
N ALA A 141 12.45 3.42 8.86
CA ALA A 141 12.80 3.23 7.45
C ALA A 141 12.70 1.73 7.09
N ILE A 142 12.11 1.44 5.93
CA ILE A 142 11.97 0.07 5.43
C ILE A 142 12.96 -0.20 4.32
N CYS A 143 13.11 0.70 3.39
CA CYS A 143 14.04 0.59 2.27
C CYS A 143 14.96 1.80 2.24
N ALA A 144 16.22 1.58 1.90
CA ALA A 144 17.19 2.65 1.69
C ALA A 144 16.91 3.45 0.40
N ASN A 145 16.28 2.81 -0.58
CA ASN A 145 15.83 3.41 -1.84
C ASN A 145 14.31 3.28 -1.96
N TYR A 146 13.73 3.83 -3.04
CA TYR A 146 12.30 3.64 -3.32
C TYR A 146 11.99 2.16 -3.46
N CYS A 147 10.96 1.71 -2.76
CA CYS A 147 10.38 0.39 -2.88
C CYS A 147 8.88 0.46 -2.52
N ILE A 148 8.13 -0.58 -2.81
CA ILE A 148 6.73 -0.73 -2.39
C ILE A 148 6.64 -1.97 -1.49
N PRO A 149 6.98 -1.84 -0.19
CA PRO A 149 6.90 -2.96 0.72
C PRO A 149 5.45 -3.26 1.08
N ALA A 150 5.16 -4.53 1.37
CA ALA A 150 3.83 -4.94 1.78
C ALA A 150 3.87 -6.06 2.82
N TRP A 151 2.95 -6.03 3.79
CA TRP A 151 2.77 -7.15 4.71
C TRP A 151 2.05 -8.31 4.01
N SER A 152 2.37 -9.54 4.43
CA SER A 152 1.52 -10.69 4.15
C SER A 152 0.12 -10.47 4.77
N SER A 153 -0.90 -11.12 4.24
CA SER A 153 -2.26 -11.02 4.77
C SER A 153 -2.38 -11.43 6.25
N THR A 154 -1.46 -12.26 6.72
CA THR A 154 -1.37 -12.71 8.12
C THR A 154 -0.52 -11.80 9.01
N GLY A 155 0.22 -10.84 8.43
CA GLY A 155 1.20 -10.02 9.15
C GLY A 155 2.47 -10.74 9.58
N ARG A 156 2.64 -12.02 9.20
CA ARG A 156 3.79 -12.85 9.62
C ARG A 156 5.04 -12.63 8.76
N PHE A 157 4.91 -11.92 7.65
CA PHE A 157 6.00 -11.57 6.75
C PHE A 157 5.86 -10.13 6.26
N LEU A 158 6.99 -9.49 6.07
CA LEU A 158 7.12 -8.23 5.33
C LEU A 158 7.84 -8.54 4.01
N PHE A 159 7.20 -8.21 2.89
CA PHE A 159 7.76 -8.37 1.56
C PHE A 159 8.37 -7.05 1.11
N ILE A 160 9.62 -7.09 0.70
CA ILE A 160 10.37 -5.91 0.25
C ILE A 160 10.89 -6.19 -1.17
N PRO A 161 10.42 -5.49 -2.20
CA PRO A 161 11.06 -5.49 -3.52
C PRO A 161 12.46 -4.91 -3.39
N VAL A 162 13.48 -5.70 -3.72
CA VAL A 162 14.89 -5.31 -3.63
C VAL A 162 15.46 -5.00 -5.00
N GLU A 163 14.99 -5.71 -6.00
CA GLU A 163 15.37 -5.51 -7.40
C GLU A 163 14.11 -5.29 -8.23
N GLU A 164 14.08 -4.15 -8.91
CA GLU A 164 13.00 -3.81 -9.83
C GLU A 164 12.97 -4.76 -11.04
N PRO A 165 11.79 -5.06 -11.59
CA PRO A 165 11.69 -5.73 -12.87
C PRO A 165 12.42 -4.94 -13.96
N SER A 166 13.20 -5.64 -14.77
CA SER A 166 13.91 -5.06 -15.91
C SER A 166 13.47 -5.71 -17.21
N LEU A 167 13.96 -5.21 -18.35
CA LEU A 167 13.69 -5.82 -19.65
C LEU A 167 14.21 -7.26 -19.78
N THR A 168 15.16 -7.63 -18.94
CA THR A 168 15.84 -8.93 -18.97
C THR A 168 15.58 -9.79 -17.74
N GLY A 169 14.87 -9.27 -16.74
CA GLY A 169 14.60 -9.98 -15.50
C GLY A 169 13.29 -9.55 -14.82
N SER A 170 12.72 -10.46 -14.05
CA SER A 170 11.48 -10.26 -13.30
C SER A 170 11.66 -9.50 -11.97
N GLY A 171 12.88 -9.06 -11.66
CA GLY A 171 13.20 -8.51 -10.35
C GLY A 171 13.23 -9.56 -9.24
N ARG A 172 13.52 -9.14 -8.00
CA ARG A 172 13.50 -10.00 -6.81
C ARG A 172 12.94 -9.26 -5.61
N SER A 173 12.22 -10.00 -4.78
CA SER A 173 11.73 -9.55 -3.49
C SER A 173 12.29 -10.39 -2.35
N LEU A 174 12.40 -9.79 -1.19
CA LEU A 174 12.78 -10.45 0.05
C LEU A 174 11.54 -10.55 0.95
N ALA A 175 11.16 -11.77 1.34
CA ALA A 175 10.14 -12.02 2.34
C ALA A 175 10.81 -12.20 3.70
N ILE A 176 10.59 -11.29 4.63
CA ILE A 176 11.24 -11.26 5.93
C ILE A 176 10.23 -11.67 6.99
N PRO A 177 10.51 -12.70 7.82
CA PRO A 177 9.61 -13.10 8.89
C PRO A 177 9.50 -11.99 9.95
N VAL A 178 8.27 -11.77 10.39
CA VAL A 178 7.93 -10.86 11.49
C VAL A 178 7.72 -11.70 12.75
N GLY A 179 8.40 -11.33 13.84
CA GLY A 179 8.32 -12.05 15.11
C GLY A 179 6.93 -12.03 15.73
N PRO A 180 6.61 -13.01 16.60
CA PRO A 180 5.34 -13.02 17.33
C PRO A 180 5.13 -11.73 18.15
N GLY A 181 3.98 -11.08 17.96
CA GLY A 181 3.65 -9.82 18.64
C GLY A 181 4.31 -8.58 18.04
N GLU A 182 5.20 -8.73 17.07
CA GLU A 182 5.80 -7.63 16.33
C GLU A 182 4.97 -7.28 15.09
N VAL A 183 5.19 -6.09 14.55
CA VAL A 183 4.56 -5.62 13.29
C VAL A 183 5.61 -5.46 12.19
N LEU A 184 6.85 -5.23 12.59
CA LEU A 184 8.00 -5.09 11.69
C LEU A 184 9.11 -6.05 12.10
N PRO A 185 9.82 -6.64 11.14
CA PRO A 185 11.03 -7.41 11.44
C PRO A 185 12.16 -6.48 11.92
N GLY A 186 13.22 -7.07 12.45
CA GLY A 186 14.47 -6.35 12.75
C GLY A 186 15.13 -5.89 11.46
N LEU A 187 14.99 -4.60 11.11
CA LEU A 187 15.58 -3.99 9.93
C LEU A 187 16.78 -3.12 10.29
N PRO A 188 17.74 -2.91 9.39
CA PRO A 188 18.79 -1.90 9.55
C PRO A 188 18.18 -0.50 9.76
N SER A 189 18.85 0.38 10.48
CA SER A 189 18.38 1.75 10.77
C SER A 189 18.07 2.56 9.49
N GLY A 190 18.82 2.33 8.41
CA GLY A 190 18.60 2.95 7.10
C GLY A 190 17.69 2.16 6.15
N GLY A 191 17.03 1.09 6.62
CA GLY A 191 16.23 0.21 5.78
C GLY A 191 17.05 -0.78 4.96
N VAL A 192 16.36 -1.62 4.20
CA VAL A 192 16.94 -2.64 3.32
C VAL A 192 17.41 -2.03 2.01
N SER A 193 18.59 -2.40 1.55
CA SER A 193 19.14 -2.10 0.22
C SER A 193 19.58 -3.38 -0.47
N PRO A 194 19.83 -3.38 -1.79
CA PRO A 194 20.41 -4.53 -2.48
C PRO A 194 21.72 -5.03 -1.85
N ALA A 195 22.54 -4.12 -1.34
CA ALA A 195 23.81 -4.45 -0.68
C ALA A 195 23.63 -5.10 0.70
N THR A 196 22.57 -4.74 1.43
CA THR A 196 22.31 -5.26 2.78
C THR A 196 21.32 -6.43 2.80
N ALA A 197 20.60 -6.66 1.71
CA ALA A 197 19.53 -7.65 1.64
C ALA A 197 19.97 -9.08 2.00
N SER A 198 21.18 -9.48 1.61
CA SER A 198 21.72 -10.80 1.91
C SER A 198 22.14 -11.00 3.38
N SER A 199 22.34 -9.91 4.12
CA SER A 199 22.76 -9.93 5.53
C SER A 199 21.62 -9.65 6.52
N VAL A 200 20.46 -9.28 6.01
CA VAL A 200 19.45 -8.56 6.78
C VAL A 200 18.69 -9.40 7.77
N VAL A 201 18.38 -10.65 7.54
CA VAL A 201 17.59 -11.37 8.55
C VAL A 201 17.71 -12.89 8.43
N ARG A 202 17.95 -13.51 9.57
CA ARG A 202 17.85 -14.97 9.72
C ARG A 202 16.43 -15.43 9.38
N GLY A 203 16.30 -16.29 8.38
CA GLY A 203 15.00 -16.83 7.93
C GLY A 203 14.30 -16.01 6.84
N ALA A 204 14.95 -14.98 6.28
CA ALA A 204 14.42 -14.29 5.10
C ALA A 204 14.52 -15.17 3.85
N GLU A 205 13.50 -15.13 3.01
CA GLU A 205 13.38 -15.91 1.78
C GLU A 205 13.39 -15.03 0.56
N TRP A 206 14.15 -15.43 -0.47
CA TRP A 206 14.17 -14.75 -1.75
C TRP A 206 13.06 -15.26 -2.67
N ILE A 207 12.32 -14.35 -3.26
CA ILE A 207 11.30 -14.62 -4.26
C ILE A 207 11.76 -14.02 -5.59
N ALA A 208 11.80 -14.85 -6.64
CA ALA A 208 12.22 -14.44 -7.99
C ALA A 208 11.15 -13.61 -8.70
N ARG A 209 10.63 -12.58 -8.04
CA ARG A 209 9.66 -11.60 -8.54
C ARG A 209 9.90 -10.26 -7.84
N GLY A 210 9.98 -9.16 -8.59
CA GLY A 210 10.15 -7.81 -8.07
C GLY A 210 8.83 -7.20 -7.61
N GLU A 211 7.78 -7.32 -8.44
CA GLU A 211 6.44 -6.85 -8.09
C GLU A 211 5.53 -8.03 -7.78
N LEU A 212 4.95 -8.03 -6.59
CA LEU A 212 4.01 -9.05 -6.17
C LEU A 212 2.99 -8.50 -5.17
N VAL A 213 1.84 -9.14 -5.10
CA VAL A 213 0.84 -8.93 -4.06
C VAL A 213 0.95 -10.10 -3.09
N PRO A 214 1.39 -9.85 -1.84
CA PRO A 214 1.58 -10.93 -0.86
C PRO A 214 0.28 -11.64 -0.49
N GLY A 215 0.35 -12.96 -0.42
CA GLY A 215 -0.65 -13.79 0.23
C GLY A 215 -0.35 -13.98 1.72
N LYS A 216 -0.58 -15.19 2.22
CA LYS A 216 -0.40 -15.52 3.63
C LYS A 216 1.07 -15.78 4.03
N ASP A 217 1.90 -16.23 3.10
CA ASP A 217 3.29 -16.64 3.30
C ASP A 217 4.10 -16.50 2.00
N PRO A 218 5.44 -16.72 2.00
CA PRO A 218 6.29 -16.56 0.82
C PRO A 218 5.96 -17.47 -0.36
N ALA A 219 5.28 -18.59 -0.14
CA ALA A 219 4.86 -19.50 -1.21
C ALA A 219 3.54 -19.08 -1.88
N HIS A 220 2.81 -18.12 -1.28
CA HIS A 220 1.50 -17.69 -1.76
C HIS A 220 1.52 -16.20 -2.08
N PHE A 221 1.54 -15.83 -3.35
CA PHE A 221 1.47 -14.45 -3.84
C PHE A 221 0.84 -14.41 -5.23
N ALA A 222 0.33 -13.24 -5.60
CA ALA A 222 -0.06 -12.94 -6.96
C ALA A 222 0.95 -12.00 -7.61
N TYR A 223 1.09 -12.05 -8.92
CA TYR A 223 1.94 -11.15 -9.68
C TYR A 223 1.35 -10.89 -11.06
N VAL A 224 1.77 -9.78 -11.67
CA VAL A 224 1.40 -9.45 -13.06
C VAL A 224 2.46 -10.01 -14.00
N HIS A 225 2.04 -10.80 -14.97
CA HIS A 225 2.90 -11.25 -16.06
C HIS A 225 2.64 -10.34 -17.28
N THR A 226 3.63 -9.53 -17.64
CA THR A 226 3.54 -8.65 -18.82
C THR A 226 4.37 -9.22 -19.96
N THR A 227 3.75 -9.42 -21.11
CA THR A 227 4.44 -9.77 -22.35
C THR A 227 4.55 -8.53 -23.23
N VAL A 228 5.77 -8.13 -23.56
CA VAL A 228 6.00 -6.98 -24.43
C VAL A 228 6.35 -7.48 -25.83
N HIS A 229 5.50 -7.16 -26.80
CA HIS A 229 5.78 -7.37 -28.21
C HIS A 229 6.35 -6.09 -28.81
N ARG A 230 7.56 -6.17 -29.37
CA ARG A 230 8.22 -5.03 -30.02
C ARG A 230 8.41 -5.33 -31.50
N ASN A 231 7.97 -4.41 -32.36
CA ASN A 231 8.20 -4.45 -33.79
C ASN A 231 9.19 -3.35 -34.18
N LEU A 232 10.15 -3.70 -35.01
CA LEU A 232 11.08 -2.73 -35.61
C LEU A 232 10.55 -2.38 -37.01
N TYR A 233 10.36 -1.09 -37.25
CA TYR A 233 9.97 -0.59 -38.57
C TYR A 233 11.16 0.19 -39.17
N ARG A 234 11.48 -0.11 -40.43
CA ARG A 234 12.44 0.69 -41.20
C ARG A 234 11.67 1.84 -41.85
N ILE A 235 12.03 3.06 -41.56
CA ILE A 235 11.52 4.25 -42.24
C ILE A 235 12.61 4.71 -43.20
N SER A 236 12.25 4.79 -44.53
CA SER A 236 13.15 5.43 -45.49
C SER A 236 13.04 6.93 -45.28
N LEU A 237 14.15 7.55 -45.00
CA LEU A 237 14.27 9.03 -44.99
C LEU A 237 14.33 9.51 -46.43
N PRO A 238 13.68 10.65 -46.73
CA PRO A 238 13.72 11.24 -48.09
C PRO A 238 15.11 11.70 -48.49
#